data_1605508ae7fbd71c7252069a31aefd2d
#
_entry.id   1605508ae7fbd71c7252069a31aefd2d
#
_cell.length_a   1.000
_cell.length_b   1.000
_cell.length_c   1.000
_cell.angle_alpha   90.00
_cell.angle_beta   90.00
_cell.angle_gamma   90.00
#
_symmetry.space_group_name_H-M   'P 1'
#
loop_
_entity.id
_entity.type
_entity.pdbx_description
1 polymer ?
#
loop_
_entity_poly.entity_id
_entity_poly.type
_entity_poly.pdbx_seq_one_letter_code
_entity_poly.pdbx_strand_id
1 'polypeptide(L)'
;MKNKIAILFTIAALMTACGTTKQAAQPDTTSQSATTTTSTVNPAETIIATLGGWQTMQTGDNIKLNAGSSFTSSIQVRMVRDEAIFISLRPVLGIEVGKLIITADSLYAVDKVHKRYIAEKVSILTSGIPVTVSDVQDIFLGRPFILGNGTLNEGNKSAVTAEKQGNGIVLTAEKQYKGYGYAFAFDKNNRITSLNIVPAGSTAPAYQVKYSGVRSTTAGNIAHDIDVDATVDKKKVAFSLEFKNIDWNGKVKIDKNIPSGYKRMNARDLFSMFSN
;
A
#
# COMPACT_ATOMS: atom_id res chain seq x y z
N MET A 1 -13.38 -10.95 -22.01
CA MET A 1 -13.45 -11.19 -20.55
C MET A 1 -12.13 -11.67 -19.94
N LYS A 2 -11.08 -12.01 -20.72
CA LYS A 2 -9.80 -12.54 -20.25
C LYS A 2 -8.95 -11.53 -19.43
N ASN A 3 -9.11 -10.23 -19.66
CA ASN A 3 -8.24 -9.19 -19.06
C ASN A 3 -8.72 -8.63 -17.71
N LYS A 4 -9.87 -9.07 -17.20
CA LYS A 4 -10.53 -8.39 -16.06
C LYS A 4 -10.10 -8.88 -14.68
N ILE A 5 -9.49 -10.07 -14.59
CA ILE A 5 -9.04 -10.67 -13.32
C ILE A 5 -7.57 -10.28 -13.03
N ALA A 6 -6.86 -9.79 -14.04
CA ALA A 6 -5.49 -9.31 -13.97
C ALA A 6 -5.23 -8.28 -12.86
N ILE A 7 -6.23 -7.52 -12.54
CA ILE A 7 -6.13 -6.30 -11.75
C ILE A 7 -5.94 -6.60 -10.26
N LEU A 8 -6.51 -7.70 -9.78
CA LEU A 8 -6.33 -8.09 -8.37
C LEU A 8 -4.85 -8.42 -8.04
N PHE A 9 -4.09 -8.81 -9.05
CA PHE A 9 -2.70 -9.21 -8.92
C PHE A 9 -1.69 -8.07 -9.06
N THR A 10 -2.13 -6.93 -9.59
CA THR A 10 -1.24 -5.77 -9.77
C THR A 10 -0.78 -5.20 -8.43
N ILE A 11 -1.57 -5.36 -7.38
CA ILE A 11 -1.21 -4.97 -6.01
C ILE A 11 -0.03 -5.78 -5.49
N ALA A 12 0.07 -7.08 -5.87
CA ALA A 12 1.20 -7.93 -5.51
C ALA A 12 2.45 -7.67 -6.36
N ALA A 13 2.29 -7.16 -7.60
CA ALA A 13 3.40 -6.88 -8.52
C ALA A 13 4.23 -5.65 -8.12
N LEU A 14 3.69 -4.75 -7.30
CA LEU A 14 4.41 -3.58 -6.79
C LEU A 14 5.65 -3.94 -5.96
N MET A 15 5.79 -5.19 -5.57
CA MET A 15 6.84 -5.64 -4.65
C MET A 15 8.01 -6.37 -5.31
N THR A 16 7.98 -6.62 -6.63
CA THR A 16 8.94 -7.52 -7.29
C THR A 16 10.04 -6.84 -8.13
N ALA A 17 9.97 -5.53 -8.33
CA ALA A 17 10.89 -4.82 -9.23
C ALA A 17 12.10 -4.22 -8.50
N CYS A 18 13.08 -5.01 -8.12
CA CYS A 18 14.41 -4.54 -7.70
C CYS A 18 15.51 -5.20 -8.52
N GLY A 19 15.90 -4.53 -9.60
CA GLY A 19 17.10 -4.83 -10.38
C GLY A 19 18.22 -3.85 -10.08
N THR A 20 19.41 -4.36 -9.90
CA THR A 20 20.68 -3.74 -9.51
C THR A 20 21.15 -2.55 -10.34
N THR A 21 21.66 -1.48 -9.70
CA THR A 21 22.70 -0.61 -10.28
C THR A 21 23.61 0.02 -9.21
N LYS A 22 24.87 0.27 -9.62
CA LYS A 22 26.09 0.53 -8.85
C LYS A 22 26.13 1.90 -8.16
N GLN A 23 26.89 1.91 -7.08
CA GLN A 23 27.31 2.96 -6.17
C GLN A 23 28.15 4.06 -6.85
N ALA A 24 27.95 5.31 -6.48
CA ALA A 24 28.93 6.40 -6.65
C ALA A 24 28.84 7.42 -5.50
N ALA A 25 29.98 7.97 -5.15
CA ALA A 25 30.38 8.59 -3.91
C ALA A 25 29.81 10.00 -3.62
N GLN A 26 29.88 10.35 -2.33
CA GLN A 26 29.53 11.59 -1.65
C GLN A 26 30.52 12.73 -1.92
N PRO A 27 30.12 14.01 -1.73
CA PRO A 27 30.98 14.91 -0.98
C PRO A 27 30.29 15.65 0.18
N ASP A 28 31.02 15.76 1.26
CA ASP A 28 30.75 16.55 2.45
C ASP A 28 30.57 18.04 2.18
N THR A 29 29.61 18.67 2.88
CA THR A 29 29.70 20.10 3.18
C THR A 29 29.06 20.41 4.54
N THR A 30 29.92 20.82 5.44
CA THR A 30 29.62 21.34 6.78
C THR A 30 29.00 22.74 6.67
N SER A 31 27.89 22.99 7.31
CA SER A 31 27.45 24.36 7.63
C SER A 31 26.79 24.37 9.00
N GLN A 32 27.45 25.06 9.92
CA GLN A 32 26.94 25.45 11.23
C GLN A 32 25.75 26.40 11.05
N SER A 33 24.68 26.18 11.79
CA SER A 33 23.63 27.19 11.94
C SER A 33 23.18 27.31 13.38
N ALA A 34 22.93 28.54 13.76
CA ALA A 34 22.70 29.08 15.06
C ALA A 34 21.47 28.49 15.77
N THR A 35 21.62 28.24 17.04
CA THR A 35 20.61 27.82 18.01
C THR A 35 19.64 28.97 18.28
N THR A 36 18.41 28.85 17.81
CA THR A 36 17.26 29.58 18.34
C THR A 36 16.32 28.54 18.94
N THR A 37 16.29 28.47 20.26
CA THR A 37 15.41 27.57 21.02
C THR A 37 13.98 28.11 20.98
N THR A 38 13.29 27.91 19.89
CA THR A 38 11.84 27.89 19.87
C THR A 38 11.46 26.44 20.02
N SER A 39 10.67 26.09 21.03
CA SER A 39 10.11 24.74 21.21
C SER A 39 9.21 24.43 20.02
N THR A 40 9.80 24.05 18.91
CA THR A 40 9.07 23.62 17.71
C THR A 40 8.67 22.17 17.91
N VAL A 41 7.38 21.95 18.09
CA VAL A 41 6.78 20.60 18.04
C VAL A 41 7.34 19.89 16.79
N ASN A 42 7.91 18.70 16.97
CA ASN A 42 8.42 17.91 15.86
C ASN A 42 7.28 17.63 14.87
N PRO A 43 7.41 17.99 13.58
CA PRO A 43 6.32 17.78 12.63
C PRO A 43 5.83 16.32 12.56
N ALA A 44 6.67 15.32 12.83
CA ALA A 44 6.24 13.92 12.92
C ALA A 44 5.23 13.70 14.05
N GLU A 45 5.37 14.35 15.19
CA GLU A 45 4.44 14.23 16.32
C GLU A 45 3.05 14.76 15.97
N THR A 46 2.98 15.82 15.16
CA THR A 46 1.67 16.35 14.69
C THR A 46 0.96 15.36 13.78
N ILE A 47 1.70 14.58 12.98
CA ILE A 47 1.13 13.50 12.17
C ILE A 47 0.72 12.33 13.04
N ILE A 48 1.58 11.89 13.98
CA ILE A 48 1.28 10.78 14.91
C ILE A 48 -0.01 11.05 15.68
N ALA A 49 -0.22 12.30 16.12
CA ALA A 49 -1.44 12.71 16.83
C ALA A 49 -2.73 12.54 16.01
N THR A 50 -2.65 12.44 14.68
CA THR A 50 -3.80 12.18 13.81
C THR A 50 -4.10 10.69 13.60
N LEU A 51 -3.26 9.78 14.12
CA LEU A 51 -3.38 8.34 13.94
C LEU A 51 -4.18 7.73 15.10
N GLY A 52 -5.30 7.06 14.77
CA GLY A 52 -6.09 6.29 15.74
C GLY A 52 -5.80 4.80 15.68
N GLY A 53 -6.31 4.06 16.65
CA GLY A 53 -6.24 2.60 16.71
C GLY A 53 -7.45 1.94 16.05
N TRP A 54 -7.24 0.74 15.51
CA TRP A 54 -8.31 -0.11 14.98
C TRP A 54 -7.91 -1.58 15.07
N GLN A 55 -8.91 -2.47 15.14
CA GLN A 55 -8.72 -3.92 15.21
C GLN A 55 -9.19 -4.60 13.92
N THR A 56 -10.34 -4.19 13.43
CA THR A 56 -10.91 -4.71 12.20
C THR A 56 -11.47 -3.59 11.35
N MET A 57 -11.51 -3.82 10.04
CA MET A 57 -12.08 -2.93 9.06
C MET A 57 -12.83 -3.75 8.03
N GLN A 58 -14.01 -3.32 7.65
CA GLN A 58 -14.67 -3.81 6.45
C GLN A 58 -15.32 -2.67 5.69
N THR A 59 -15.36 -2.82 4.37
CA THR A 59 -16.07 -1.90 3.50
C THR A 59 -17.45 -2.44 3.16
N GLY A 60 -18.43 -1.55 3.03
CA GLY A 60 -19.70 -1.90 2.38
C GLY A 60 -19.53 -2.20 0.89
N ASP A 61 -20.60 -2.59 0.22
CA ASP A 61 -20.59 -3.11 -1.16
C ASP A 61 -20.27 -2.10 -2.28
N ASN A 62 -19.76 -0.93 -1.97
CA ASN A 62 -19.63 0.20 -2.90
C ASN A 62 -18.18 0.66 -3.12
N ILE A 63 -17.27 -0.28 -3.32
CA ILE A 63 -15.90 0.05 -3.74
C ILE A 63 -15.78 -0.12 -5.24
N LYS A 64 -15.22 0.89 -5.90
CA LYS A 64 -14.89 0.83 -7.31
C LYS A 64 -13.41 0.58 -7.48
N LEU A 65 -13.07 -0.40 -8.32
CA LEU A 65 -11.73 -0.62 -8.82
C LEU A 65 -11.67 -0.15 -10.27
N ASN A 66 -10.91 0.91 -10.52
CA ASN A 66 -10.64 1.39 -11.85
C ASN A 66 -9.21 0.97 -12.22
N ALA A 67 -9.08 0.18 -13.28
CA ALA A 67 -7.77 -0.26 -13.73
C ALA A 67 -7.61 0.01 -15.21
N GLY A 68 -6.72 0.92 -15.55
CA GLY A 68 -6.29 1.24 -16.91
C GLY A 68 -7.47 1.50 -17.86
N SER A 69 -7.62 0.67 -18.88
CA SER A 69 -8.68 0.77 -19.86
C SER A 69 -10.05 0.36 -19.31
N SER A 70 -10.75 1.28 -18.62
CA SER A 70 -12.22 1.23 -18.39
C SER A 70 -12.84 0.03 -17.65
N PHE A 71 -12.11 -0.72 -16.85
CA PHE A 71 -12.72 -1.75 -16.03
C PHE A 71 -13.06 -1.19 -14.64
N THR A 72 -14.35 -1.07 -14.36
CA THR A 72 -14.86 -0.75 -13.03
C THR A 72 -15.53 -1.99 -12.45
N SER A 73 -15.19 -2.35 -11.22
CA SER A 73 -15.80 -3.45 -10.50
C SER A 73 -16.04 -3.09 -9.05
N SER A 74 -17.11 -3.61 -8.49
CA SER A 74 -17.29 -3.57 -7.05
C SER A 74 -16.34 -4.57 -6.39
N ILE A 75 -15.69 -4.13 -5.33
CA ILE A 75 -14.89 -5.00 -4.46
C ILE A 75 -15.36 -4.83 -3.01
N GLN A 76 -15.14 -5.84 -2.21
CA GLN A 76 -15.28 -5.78 -0.76
C GLN A 76 -13.92 -6.00 -0.13
N VAL A 77 -13.51 -5.13 0.78
CA VAL A 77 -12.27 -5.27 1.54
C VAL A 77 -12.61 -5.55 3.00
N ARG A 78 -11.91 -6.52 3.58
CA ARG A 78 -11.93 -6.81 5.01
C ARG A 78 -10.50 -6.92 5.50
N MET A 79 -10.22 -6.33 6.65
CA MET A 79 -8.91 -6.41 7.28
C MET A 79 -9.05 -6.76 8.75
N VAL A 80 -8.14 -7.59 9.22
CA VAL A 80 -7.85 -7.79 10.64
C VAL A 80 -6.46 -7.24 10.88
N ARG A 81 -6.33 -6.29 11.79
CA ARG A 81 -5.08 -5.55 12.02
C ARG A 81 -3.93 -6.50 12.28
N ASP A 82 -2.82 -6.27 11.59
CA ASP A 82 -1.56 -7.02 11.65
C ASP A 82 -1.66 -8.51 11.27
N GLU A 83 -2.88 -9.00 10.91
CA GLU A 83 -3.13 -10.42 10.65
C GLU A 83 -3.43 -10.71 9.18
N ALA A 84 -4.41 -10.00 8.59
CA ALA A 84 -4.86 -10.34 7.25
C ALA A 84 -5.58 -9.20 6.53
N ILE A 85 -5.51 -9.26 5.19
CA ILE A 85 -6.31 -8.49 4.25
C ILE A 85 -7.06 -9.48 3.37
N PHE A 86 -8.35 -9.26 3.18
CA PHE A 86 -9.21 -10.00 2.27
C PHE A 86 -9.85 -9.03 1.29
N ILE A 87 -9.71 -9.30 -0.01
CA ILE A 87 -10.32 -8.53 -1.09
C ILE A 87 -11.14 -9.48 -1.94
N SER A 88 -12.43 -9.20 -2.07
CA SER A 88 -13.37 -9.95 -2.91
C SER A 88 -13.79 -9.12 -4.10
N LEU A 89 -13.62 -9.66 -5.31
CA LEU A 89 -14.01 -9.02 -6.56
C LEU A 89 -15.42 -9.44 -6.95
N ARG A 90 -16.35 -8.47 -7.11
CA ARG A 90 -17.79 -8.69 -7.34
C ARG A 90 -18.34 -7.81 -8.47
N PRO A 91 -17.97 -8.06 -9.72
CA PRO A 91 -18.29 -7.16 -10.84
C PRO A 91 -19.76 -7.11 -11.21
N VAL A 92 -20.52 -8.16 -10.95
CA VAL A 92 -21.93 -8.27 -11.39
C VAL A 92 -22.77 -8.85 -10.24
N LEU A 93 -23.85 -8.16 -9.90
CA LEU A 93 -24.87 -8.61 -8.93
C LEU A 93 -24.30 -9.10 -7.58
N GLY A 94 -23.14 -8.59 -7.16
CA GLY A 94 -22.51 -9.01 -5.92
C GLY A 94 -21.89 -10.42 -5.95
N ILE A 95 -21.86 -11.09 -7.10
CA ILE A 95 -21.29 -12.44 -7.24
C ILE A 95 -19.76 -12.34 -7.20
N GLU A 96 -19.15 -13.07 -6.26
CA GLU A 96 -17.70 -13.14 -6.14
C GLU A 96 -17.09 -13.98 -7.26
N VAL A 97 -16.31 -13.33 -8.14
CA VAL A 97 -15.60 -13.99 -9.25
C VAL A 97 -14.13 -14.26 -8.93
N GLY A 98 -13.60 -13.62 -7.87
CA GLY A 98 -12.24 -13.84 -7.41
C GLY A 98 -12.03 -13.26 -6.03
N LYS A 99 -11.00 -13.72 -5.35
CA LYS A 99 -10.57 -13.17 -4.07
C LYS A 99 -9.05 -13.16 -3.93
N LEU A 100 -8.55 -12.16 -3.20
CA LEU A 100 -7.18 -12.04 -2.77
C LEU A 100 -7.15 -12.06 -1.24
N ILE A 101 -6.22 -12.83 -0.68
CA ILE A 101 -5.99 -12.89 0.76
C ILE A 101 -4.50 -12.70 0.98
N ILE A 102 -4.15 -11.73 1.81
CA ILE A 102 -2.78 -11.47 2.26
C ILE A 102 -2.74 -11.71 3.75
N THR A 103 -1.82 -12.54 4.20
CA THR A 103 -1.54 -12.78 5.62
C THR A 103 -0.10 -12.40 5.92
N ALA A 104 0.34 -12.55 7.16
CA ALA A 104 1.73 -12.31 7.53
C ALA A 104 2.73 -13.12 6.70
N ASP A 105 2.37 -14.35 6.32
CA ASP A 105 3.27 -15.29 5.65
C ASP A 105 2.99 -15.50 4.18
N SER A 106 1.72 -15.38 3.78
CA SER A 106 1.25 -15.94 2.52
C SER A 106 0.29 -15.02 1.79
N LEU A 107 0.35 -15.09 0.47
CA LEU A 107 -0.62 -14.49 -0.43
C LEU A 107 -1.37 -15.62 -1.14
N TYR A 108 -2.70 -15.53 -1.11
CA TYR A 108 -3.59 -16.40 -1.86
C TYR A 108 -4.40 -15.57 -2.84
N ALA A 109 -4.44 -16.00 -4.08
CA ALA A 109 -5.31 -15.39 -5.08
C ALA A 109 -6.12 -16.47 -5.76
N VAL A 110 -7.43 -16.33 -5.76
CA VAL A 110 -8.37 -17.33 -6.27
C VAL A 110 -9.16 -16.73 -7.42
N ASP A 111 -9.06 -17.35 -8.58
CA ASP A 111 -9.91 -17.09 -9.76
C ASP A 111 -11.02 -18.14 -9.80
N LYS A 112 -12.23 -17.72 -9.45
CA LYS A 112 -13.39 -18.60 -9.44
C LYS A 112 -13.96 -18.88 -10.83
N VAL A 113 -13.71 -17.99 -11.78
CA VAL A 113 -14.20 -18.14 -13.17
C VAL A 113 -13.45 -19.27 -13.88
N HIS A 114 -12.12 -19.32 -13.74
CA HIS A 114 -11.29 -20.32 -14.40
C HIS A 114 -10.86 -21.45 -13.45
N LYS A 115 -11.37 -21.50 -12.23
CA LYS A 115 -11.06 -22.51 -11.20
C LYS A 115 -9.55 -22.66 -10.98
N ARG A 116 -8.86 -21.55 -10.75
CA ARG A 116 -7.40 -21.49 -10.53
C ARG A 116 -7.09 -20.77 -9.25
N TYR A 117 -5.92 -21.03 -8.68
CA TYR A 117 -5.42 -20.27 -7.53
C TYR A 117 -3.91 -20.18 -7.53
N ILE A 118 -3.42 -19.17 -6.81
CA ILE A 118 -2.03 -18.99 -6.41
C ILE A 118 -1.98 -19.07 -4.90
N ALA A 119 -0.91 -19.67 -4.39
CA ALA A 119 -0.57 -19.66 -2.98
C ALA A 119 0.95 -19.52 -2.88
N GLU A 120 1.42 -18.33 -2.53
CA GLU A 120 2.85 -17.99 -2.48
C GLU A 120 3.21 -17.38 -1.12
N LYS A 121 4.47 -17.52 -0.72
CA LYS A 121 4.99 -16.82 0.45
C LYS A 121 5.19 -15.34 0.13
N VAL A 122 4.79 -14.44 1.05
CA VAL A 122 5.00 -13.00 0.90
C VAL A 122 6.48 -12.68 0.70
N SER A 123 7.40 -13.36 1.41
CA SER A 123 8.85 -13.16 1.28
C SER A 123 9.40 -13.41 -0.13
N ILE A 124 8.78 -14.31 -0.90
CA ILE A 124 9.15 -14.54 -2.31
C ILE A 124 8.70 -13.36 -3.18
N LEU A 125 7.48 -12.89 -2.96
CA LEU A 125 6.90 -11.79 -3.73
C LEU A 125 7.62 -10.46 -3.47
N THR A 126 8.00 -10.20 -2.23
CA THR A 126 8.70 -8.97 -1.84
C THR A 126 10.20 -9.01 -2.17
N SER A 127 10.69 -10.13 -2.71
CA SER A 127 12.12 -10.30 -3.05
C SER A 127 13.07 -9.97 -1.88
N GLY A 128 12.63 -10.21 -0.64
CA GLY A 128 13.41 -9.95 0.58
C GLY A 128 13.35 -8.49 1.08
N ILE A 129 12.47 -7.64 0.55
CA ILE A 129 12.09 -6.40 1.21
C ILE A 129 11.17 -6.78 2.38
N PRO A 130 11.37 -6.24 3.59
CA PRO A 130 10.65 -6.67 4.80
C PRO A 130 9.24 -6.04 4.88
N VAL A 131 8.44 -6.21 3.81
CA VAL A 131 7.04 -5.75 3.79
C VAL A 131 6.20 -6.66 4.66
N THR A 132 5.46 -6.08 5.59
CA THR A 132 4.51 -6.78 6.45
C THR A 132 3.07 -6.59 5.96
N VAL A 133 2.15 -7.42 6.46
CA VAL A 133 0.72 -7.21 6.20
C VAL A 133 0.24 -5.87 6.76
N SER A 134 0.84 -5.41 7.84
CA SER A 134 0.60 -4.11 8.48
C SER A 134 0.96 -2.96 7.55
N ASP A 135 2.13 -3.02 6.91
CA ASP A 135 2.56 -1.99 5.94
C ASP A 135 1.57 -1.90 4.77
N VAL A 136 1.12 -3.05 4.26
CA VAL A 136 0.12 -3.09 3.18
C VAL A 136 -1.22 -2.50 3.63
N GLN A 137 -1.67 -2.80 4.86
CA GLN A 137 -2.87 -2.20 5.45
C GLN A 137 -2.75 -0.67 5.55
N ASP A 138 -1.59 -0.19 5.98
CA ASP A 138 -1.32 1.23 6.13
C ASP A 138 -1.25 1.94 4.76
N ILE A 139 -0.73 1.29 3.70
CA ILE A 139 -0.81 1.81 2.33
C ILE A 139 -2.28 1.96 1.89
N PHE A 140 -3.14 0.95 2.13
CA PHE A 140 -4.55 1.01 1.77
C PHE A 140 -5.34 2.09 2.53
N LEU A 141 -4.89 2.45 3.72
CA LEU A 141 -5.60 3.42 4.58
C LEU A 141 -4.97 4.83 4.52
N GLY A 142 -3.86 5.00 3.81
CA GLY A 142 -3.14 6.28 3.78
C GLY A 142 -2.52 6.62 5.14
N ARG A 143 -1.93 5.66 5.81
CA ARG A 143 -1.27 5.84 7.11
C ARG A 143 0.25 5.75 6.93
N PRO A 144 1.05 6.63 7.53
CA PRO A 144 2.50 6.51 7.48
C PRO A 144 2.98 5.32 8.31
N PHE A 145 4.02 4.65 7.83
CA PHE A 145 4.61 3.47 8.47
C PHE A 145 6.13 3.46 8.32
N ILE A 146 6.79 2.66 9.14
CA ILE A 146 8.19 2.29 8.98
C ILE A 146 8.23 0.87 8.46
N LEU A 147 8.74 0.69 7.25
CA LEU A 147 8.75 -0.58 6.55
C LEU A 147 9.34 -1.71 7.41
N GLY A 148 8.54 -2.73 7.66
CA GLY A 148 8.89 -3.84 8.55
C GLY A 148 8.81 -3.54 10.04
N ASN A 149 8.38 -2.33 10.43
CA ASN A 149 8.27 -1.91 11.84
C ASN A 149 6.90 -1.26 12.17
N GLY A 150 5.93 -1.45 11.27
CA GLY A 150 4.54 -1.05 11.46
C GLY A 150 4.27 0.45 11.36
N THR A 151 3.06 0.85 11.75
CA THR A 151 2.59 2.24 11.68
C THR A 151 3.52 3.18 12.44
N LEU A 152 3.74 4.38 11.90
CA LEU A 152 4.48 5.44 12.56
C LEU A 152 3.86 5.75 13.93
N ASN A 153 4.69 5.83 14.96
CA ASN A 153 4.30 6.09 16.34
C ASN A 153 5.46 6.72 17.12
N GLU A 154 5.23 7.07 18.39
CA GLU A 154 6.25 7.68 19.25
C GLU A 154 7.52 6.81 19.42
N GLY A 155 7.38 5.49 19.39
CA GLY A 155 8.49 4.55 19.58
C GLY A 155 9.40 4.40 18.35
N ASN A 156 8.88 4.68 17.14
CA ASN A 156 9.63 4.52 15.89
C ASN A 156 9.81 5.82 15.08
N LYS A 157 9.38 6.98 15.61
CA LYS A 157 9.45 8.28 14.91
C LYS A 157 10.88 8.72 14.55
N SER A 158 11.90 8.21 15.23
CA SER A 158 13.31 8.48 14.90
C SER A 158 13.76 7.82 13.57
N ALA A 159 12.95 6.95 13.00
CA ALA A 159 13.23 6.31 11.70
C ALA A 159 12.76 7.14 10.50
N VAL A 160 12.25 8.34 10.73
CA VAL A 160 11.90 9.32 9.68
C VAL A 160 12.47 10.69 9.99
N THR A 161 12.92 11.37 8.95
CA THR A 161 13.15 12.82 8.97
C THR A 161 11.84 13.52 8.61
N ALA A 162 11.46 14.53 9.40
CA ALA A 162 10.23 15.29 9.19
C ALA A 162 10.57 16.74 8.84
N GLU A 163 10.17 17.17 7.65
CA GLU A 163 10.44 18.50 7.14
C GLU A 163 9.16 19.23 6.75
N LYS A 164 9.10 20.53 7.04
CA LYS A 164 8.07 21.41 6.49
C LYS A 164 8.39 21.73 5.04
N GLN A 165 7.45 21.44 4.14
CA GLN A 165 7.55 21.77 2.72
C GLN A 165 6.35 22.65 2.32
N GLY A 166 6.59 23.93 2.12
CA GLY A 166 5.51 24.92 1.94
C GLY A 166 4.58 24.93 3.15
N ASN A 167 3.30 24.68 2.91
CA ASN A 167 2.27 24.60 3.97
C ASN A 167 2.06 23.17 4.50
N GLY A 168 2.81 22.19 4.01
CA GLY A 168 2.66 20.78 4.38
C GLY A 168 3.87 20.23 5.12
N ILE A 169 3.85 18.91 5.31
CA ILE A 169 4.92 18.12 5.95
C ILE A 169 5.31 17.00 5.01
N VAL A 170 6.61 16.72 4.92
CA VAL A 170 7.14 15.53 4.27
C VAL A 170 7.86 14.69 5.34
N LEU A 171 7.48 13.42 5.43
CA LEU A 171 8.16 12.42 6.25
C LEU A 171 8.98 11.52 5.32
N THR A 172 10.30 11.58 5.41
CA THR A 172 11.21 10.75 4.61
C THR A 172 11.78 9.65 5.49
N ALA A 173 11.67 8.41 5.06
CA ALA A 173 12.26 7.28 5.78
C ALA A 173 13.78 7.33 5.71
N GLU A 174 14.45 7.17 6.86
CA GLU A 174 15.92 7.17 6.96
C GLU A 174 16.53 5.96 6.25
N LYS A 175 15.86 4.81 6.30
CA LYS A 175 16.37 3.57 5.73
C LYS A 175 15.87 3.37 4.31
N GLN A 176 16.82 3.09 3.41
CA GLN A 176 16.55 2.66 2.05
C GLN A 176 16.56 1.13 1.95
N TYR A 177 15.76 0.59 1.05
CA TYR A 177 15.68 -0.83 0.78
C TYR A 177 15.94 -1.11 -0.70
N LYS A 178 16.97 -1.91 -0.98
CA LYS A 178 17.37 -2.30 -2.35
C LYS A 178 17.50 -1.10 -3.32
N GLY A 179 18.04 0.01 -2.84
CA GLY A 179 18.23 1.22 -3.64
C GLY A 179 16.95 2.04 -3.84
N TYR A 180 15.91 1.83 -3.02
CA TYR A 180 14.72 2.67 -2.99
C TYR A 180 14.54 3.31 -1.63
N GLY A 181 14.30 4.63 -1.64
CA GLY A 181 13.78 5.38 -0.51
C GLY A 181 12.27 5.58 -0.64
N TYR A 182 11.60 6.00 0.44
CA TYR A 182 10.21 6.38 0.40
C TYR A 182 9.90 7.55 1.31
N ALA A 183 8.88 8.32 0.94
CA ALA A 183 8.44 9.48 1.68
C ALA A 183 6.92 9.64 1.60
N PHE A 184 6.34 10.15 2.69
CA PHE A 184 4.94 10.51 2.80
C PHE A 184 4.80 12.03 2.76
N ALA A 185 3.86 12.54 1.98
CA ALA A 185 3.52 13.96 1.98
C ALA A 185 2.16 14.19 2.63
N PHE A 186 2.06 15.30 3.35
CA PHE A 186 0.85 15.74 4.05
C PHE A 186 0.53 17.19 3.73
N ASP A 187 -0.75 17.52 3.70
CA ASP A 187 -1.21 18.89 3.53
C ASP A 187 -1.10 19.71 4.84
N LYS A 188 -1.51 20.98 4.76
CA LYS A 188 -1.54 21.92 5.92
C LYS A 188 -2.42 21.45 7.09
N ASN A 189 -3.32 20.51 6.86
CA ASN A 189 -4.24 19.96 7.86
C ASN A 189 -3.76 18.59 8.36
N ASN A 190 -2.50 18.22 8.13
CA ASN A 190 -1.92 16.92 8.45
C ASN A 190 -2.65 15.73 7.81
N ARG A 191 -3.27 15.93 6.64
CA ARG A 191 -3.91 14.88 5.85
C ARG A 191 -2.93 14.38 4.82
N ILE A 192 -2.78 13.07 4.72
CA ILE A 192 -1.90 12.46 3.73
C ILE A 192 -2.35 12.82 2.31
N THR A 193 -1.37 13.11 1.43
CA THR A 193 -1.59 13.40 0.02
C THR A 193 -0.88 12.43 -0.89
N SER A 194 0.28 11.88 -0.47
CA SER A 194 0.97 10.87 -1.26
C SER A 194 1.95 10.03 -0.44
N LEU A 195 2.21 8.82 -0.95
CA LEU A 195 3.39 8.01 -0.69
C LEU A 195 4.17 7.91 -2.00
N ASN A 196 5.42 8.30 -1.99
CA ASN A 196 6.34 8.20 -3.12
C ASN A 196 7.47 7.24 -2.80
N ILE A 197 7.73 6.30 -3.70
CA ILE A 197 8.87 5.37 -3.61
C ILE A 197 9.83 5.72 -4.75
N VAL A 198 11.03 6.15 -4.40
CA VAL A 198 11.98 6.78 -5.30
C VAL A 198 13.27 5.95 -5.37
N PRO A 199 13.76 5.60 -6.57
CA PRO A 199 15.07 4.99 -6.72
C PRO A 199 16.19 5.90 -6.22
N ALA A 200 17.22 5.34 -5.62
CA ALA A 200 18.39 6.08 -5.19
C ALA A 200 19.00 6.89 -6.36
N GLY A 201 19.28 8.16 -6.11
CA GLY A 201 19.81 9.08 -7.12
C GLY A 201 18.79 9.60 -8.15
N SER A 202 17.49 9.28 -7.98
CA SER A 202 16.39 9.82 -8.80
C SER A 202 15.56 10.81 -8.00
N THR A 203 14.94 11.77 -8.68
CA THR A 203 13.90 12.65 -8.12
C THR A 203 12.50 12.23 -8.55
N ALA A 204 12.39 11.37 -9.57
CA ALA A 204 11.12 10.85 -10.05
C ALA A 204 10.73 9.56 -9.32
N PRO A 205 9.51 9.44 -8.80
CA PRO A 205 9.06 8.22 -8.17
C PRO A 205 8.90 7.09 -9.21
N ALA A 206 9.34 5.87 -8.82
CA ALA A 206 9.02 4.66 -9.56
C ALA A 206 7.61 4.16 -9.23
N TYR A 207 7.17 4.41 -7.99
CA TYR A 207 5.84 4.09 -7.51
C TYR A 207 5.28 5.29 -6.75
N GLN A 208 4.05 5.63 -7.03
CA GLN A 208 3.34 6.70 -6.35
C GLN A 208 1.95 6.23 -5.95
N VAL A 209 1.58 6.50 -4.70
CA VAL A 209 0.21 6.39 -4.24
C VAL A 209 -0.27 7.79 -3.89
N LYS A 210 -1.33 8.25 -4.52
CA LYS A 210 -1.99 9.52 -4.22
C LYS A 210 -3.21 9.22 -3.37
N TYR A 211 -3.44 10.09 -2.39
CA TYR A 211 -4.54 9.97 -1.45
C TYR A 211 -5.40 11.22 -1.49
N SER A 212 -6.71 11.03 -1.47
CA SER A 212 -7.68 12.12 -1.35
C SER A 212 -8.92 11.66 -0.56
N GLY A 213 -9.91 12.55 -0.41
CA GLY A 213 -11.11 12.22 0.36
C GLY A 213 -10.81 11.85 1.82
N VAL A 214 -9.75 12.38 2.43
CA VAL A 214 -9.33 12.03 3.79
C VAL A 214 -10.39 12.45 4.81
N ARG A 215 -10.86 11.49 5.62
CA ARG A 215 -11.87 11.67 6.66
C ARG A 215 -11.31 11.30 8.02
N SER A 216 -11.69 12.05 9.04
CA SER A 216 -11.39 11.72 10.43
C SER A 216 -12.33 10.62 10.91
N THR A 217 -11.78 9.55 11.43
CA THR A 217 -12.48 8.36 11.92
C THR A 217 -11.94 7.93 13.28
N THR A 218 -12.49 6.88 13.88
CA THR A 218 -11.92 6.26 15.08
C THR A 218 -10.53 5.66 14.84
N ALA A 219 -10.22 5.29 13.60
CA ALA A 219 -8.91 4.82 13.18
C ALA A 219 -7.93 5.96 12.83
N GLY A 220 -8.32 7.23 13.03
CA GLY A 220 -7.58 8.43 12.67
C GLY A 220 -7.99 8.99 11.32
N ASN A 221 -7.10 9.78 10.71
CA ASN A 221 -7.30 10.31 9.37
C ASN A 221 -7.08 9.22 8.33
N ILE A 222 -8.14 8.84 7.61
CA ILE A 222 -8.14 7.74 6.63
C ILE A 222 -8.48 8.26 5.25
N ALA A 223 -7.68 7.90 4.26
CA ALA A 223 -7.96 8.20 2.86
C ALA A 223 -9.12 7.33 2.33
N HIS A 224 -10.03 7.93 1.59
CA HIS A 224 -11.13 7.23 0.95
C HIS A 224 -10.92 7.02 -0.54
N ASP A 225 -10.10 7.87 -1.17
CA ASP A 225 -9.74 7.74 -2.58
C ASP A 225 -8.22 7.51 -2.68
N ILE A 226 -7.85 6.45 -3.38
CA ILE A 226 -6.48 5.97 -3.49
C ILE A 226 -6.19 5.71 -4.95
N ASP A 227 -5.26 6.48 -5.53
CA ASP A 227 -4.78 6.29 -6.90
C ASP A 227 -3.35 5.76 -6.84
N VAL A 228 -3.12 4.63 -7.48
CA VAL A 228 -1.80 3.99 -7.55
C VAL A 228 -1.28 4.08 -8.97
N ASP A 229 -0.09 4.68 -9.11
CA ASP A 229 0.70 4.72 -10.32
C ASP A 229 2.01 3.97 -10.10
N ALA A 230 2.30 3.00 -10.94
CA ALA A 230 3.51 2.21 -10.85
C ALA A 230 4.11 1.96 -12.23
N THR A 231 5.44 1.85 -12.29
CA THR A 231 6.13 1.36 -13.47
C THR A 231 6.80 0.03 -13.15
N VAL A 232 6.27 -1.05 -13.72
CA VAL A 232 6.78 -2.41 -13.54
C VAL A 232 7.29 -2.91 -14.89
N ASP A 233 8.56 -3.30 -14.98
CA ASP A 233 9.19 -3.77 -16.22
C ASP A 233 8.90 -2.84 -17.43
N LYS A 234 9.04 -1.52 -17.23
CA LYS A 234 8.75 -0.46 -18.21
C LYS A 234 7.27 -0.34 -18.61
N LYS A 235 6.37 -1.10 -18.02
CA LYS A 235 4.93 -0.99 -18.23
C LYS A 235 4.31 -0.14 -17.12
N LYS A 236 3.49 0.83 -17.48
CA LYS A 236 2.69 1.61 -16.53
C LYS A 236 1.50 0.78 -16.07
N VAL A 237 1.33 0.72 -14.77
CA VAL A 237 0.19 0.11 -14.10
C VAL A 237 -0.46 1.16 -13.23
N ALA A 238 -1.74 1.42 -13.44
CA ALA A 238 -2.50 2.36 -12.63
C ALA A 238 -3.83 1.75 -12.22
N PHE A 239 -4.25 2.02 -10.99
CA PHE A 239 -5.59 1.66 -10.53
C PHE A 239 -6.04 2.63 -9.44
N SER A 240 -7.36 2.74 -9.28
CA SER A 240 -7.98 3.58 -8.26
C SER A 240 -8.91 2.75 -7.38
N LEU A 241 -8.91 3.04 -6.08
CA LEU A 241 -9.82 2.50 -5.10
C LEU A 241 -10.64 3.65 -4.49
N GLU A 242 -11.95 3.46 -4.36
CA GLU A 242 -12.84 4.39 -3.70
C GLU A 242 -13.56 3.68 -2.54
N PHE A 243 -13.27 4.06 -1.29
CA PHE A 243 -13.95 3.57 -0.10
C PHE A 243 -15.14 4.46 0.24
N LYS A 244 -16.36 4.00 0.01
CA LYS A 244 -17.56 4.78 0.34
C LYS A 244 -17.90 4.73 1.82
N ASN A 245 -18.07 3.54 2.35
CA ASN A 245 -18.39 3.28 3.74
C ASN A 245 -17.40 2.31 4.33
N ILE A 246 -16.90 2.64 5.51
CA ILE A 246 -15.97 1.79 6.25
C ILE A 246 -16.56 1.53 7.63
N ASP A 247 -16.75 0.26 7.97
CA ASP A 247 -17.11 -0.19 9.31
C ASP A 247 -15.86 -0.57 10.07
N TRP A 248 -15.69 0.01 11.25
CA TRP A 248 -14.54 -0.20 12.11
C TRP A 248 -14.90 -1.06 13.32
N ASN A 249 -13.97 -1.94 13.70
CA ASN A 249 -14.01 -2.73 14.94
C ASN A 249 -15.22 -3.66 15.06
N GLY A 250 -15.89 -3.96 13.94
CA GLY A 250 -16.95 -4.93 13.86
C GLY A 250 -16.44 -6.38 13.75
N LYS A 251 -17.35 -7.34 13.74
CA LYS A 251 -17.00 -8.74 13.51
C LYS A 251 -16.62 -8.96 12.04
N VAL A 252 -15.40 -9.38 11.80
CA VAL A 252 -14.86 -9.65 10.46
C VAL A 252 -14.48 -11.13 10.36
N LYS A 253 -14.90 -11.79 9.28
CA LYS A 253 -14.47 -13.14 8.95
C LYS A 253 -13.64 -13.14 7.67
N ILE A 254 -12.43 -13.67 7.75
CA ILE A 254 -11.55 -13.91 6.60
C ILE A 254 -11.70 -15.38 6.19
N ASP A 255 -12.29 -15.63 5.01
CA ASP A 255 -12.40 -16.98 4.45
C ASP A 255 -11.15 -17.32 3.64
N LYS A 256 -10.27 -18.11 4.22
CA LYS A 256 -9.01 -18.58 3.60
C LYS A 256 -9.20 -19.85 2.74
N ASN A 257 -10.41 -20.39 2.61
CA ASN A 257 -10.65 -21.64 1.91
C ASN A 257 -10.42 -21.49 0.40
N ILE A 258 -9.67 -22.42 -0.16
CA ILE A 258 -9.56 -22.63 -1.60
C ILE A 258 -10.50 -23.77 -1.96
N PRO A 259 -11.47 -23.57 -2.89
CA PRO A 259 -12.40 -24.64 -3.26
C PRO A 259 -11.68 -25.86 -3.84
N SER A 260 -12.16 -27.03 -3.56
CA SER A 260 -11.65 -28.28 -4.14
C SER A 260 -11.75 -28.28 -5.67
N GLY A 261 -10.83 -28.94 -6.34
CA GLY A 261 -10.78 -29.02 -7.81
C GLY A 261 -10.24 -27.80 -8.52
N TYR A 262 -9.73 -26.79 -7.79
CA TYR A 262 -9.03 -25.67 -8.40
C TYR A 262 -7.57 -26.04 -8.71
N LYS A 263 -7.09 -25.61 -9.89
CA LYS A 263 -5.70 -25.85 -10.32
C LYS A 263 -4.78 -24.80 -9.71
N ARG A 264 -3.74 -25.23 -9.01
CA ARG A 264 -2.69 -24.32 -8.54
C ARG A 264 -1.87 -23.81 -9.73
N MET A 265 -1.57 -22.52 -9.72
CA MET A 265 -0.64 -21.85 -10.63
C MET A 265 0.50 -21.24 -9.82
N ASN A 266 1.65 -21.03 -10.42
CA ASN A 266 2.67 -20.20 -9.81
C ASN A 266 2.47 -18.72 -10.18
N ALA A 267 3.02 -17.81 -9.37
CA ALA A 267 2.84 -16.38 -9.58
C ALA A 267 3.43 -15.92 -10.93
N ARG A 268 4.54 -16.51 -11.38
CA ARG A 268 5.18 -16.16 -12.66
C ARG A 268 4.28 -16.45 -13.86
N ASP A 269 3.60 -17.60 -13.87
CA ASP A 269 2.67 -17.98 -14.95
C ASP A 269 1.52 -16.99 -15.05
N LEU A 270 1.10 -16.48 -13.89
CA LEU A 270 0.07 -15.47 -13.86
C LEU A 270 0.56 -14.14 -14.46
N PHE A 271 1.73 -13.68 -14.09
CA PHE A 271 2.31 -12.44 -14.63
C PHE A 271 2.54 -12.53 -16.14
N SER A 272 2.94 -13.70 -16.65
CA SER A 272 3.10 -13.91 -18.10
C SER A 272 1.80 -13.79 -18.88
N MET A 273 0.65 -14.15 -18.30
CA MET A 273 -0.67 -13.98 -18.93
C MET A 273 -1.10 -12.52 -19.10
N PHE A 274 -0.48 -11.60 -18.38
CA PHE A 274 -0.77 -10.16 -18.43
C PHE A 274 0.28 -9.37 -19.20
N SER A 275 1.36 -10.04 -19.59
CA SER A 275 2.48 -9.42 -20.33
C SER A 275 2.28 -9.37 -21.83
N ASN A 276 1.26 -10.02 -22.38
CA ASN A 276 0.93 -10.07 -23.81
C ASN A 276 -0.20 -9.11 -24.17
#